data_6a31affa65fe4cd288de36161458fbbc
#
_entry.id   6a31affa65fe4cd288de36161458fbbc
#
_cell.length_a   1.000
_cell.length_b   1.000
_cell.length_c   1.000
_cell.angle_alpha   90.00
_cell.angle_beta   90.00
_cell.angle_gamma   90.00
#
_symmetry.space_group_name_H-M   'P 1'
#
loop_
_entity.id
_entity.type
_entity.pdbx_description
1 polymer ?
#
loop_
_entity_poly.entity_id
_entity_poly.type
_entity_poly.pdbx_seq_one_letter_code
_entity_poly.pdbx_strand_id
1 'polypeptide(L)'
;MSRWSAERLRIGLAPERVELARLRIGMSRKAARQSSVSCAPKPGEAPWQAALAALDGALAELGSRGGSAAVVLSNHWVRYAVLPWQPSVTGAAEVEQLARLHFERNFGAAAAGWTIRTCDRGYGAAHVACAVDTALIAGLQARLAAHGLRLGTLQPLLMAAYNDVRGEFSGNTAFAIVEAGRVCLGLLQRGRWLAIASRRAGADLSEAIEQELATLDTDMVPPRLDVLLVGADTPWSAPASRAARLLGGPQARGRSLAMCGAA
;
A
#
# COMPACT_ATOMS: atom_id res chain seq x y z
N MET A 1 -10.19 -12.02 -36.70
CA MET A 1 -9.52 -12.84 -35.67
C MET A 1 -8.91 -11.90 -34.65
N SER A 2 -9.64 -11.65 -33.56
CA SER A 2 -9.23 -10.69 -32.52
C SER A 2 -8.17 -11.36 -31.64
N ARG A 3 -6.91 -10.95 -31.81
CA ARG A 3 -5.85 -11.28 -30.86
C ARG A 3 -6.12 -10.47 -29.59
N TRP A 4 -6.69 -11.11 -28.60
CA TRP A 4 -6.76 -10.61 -27.22
C TRP A 4 -5.33 -10.56 -26.68
N SER A 5 -4.59 -9.49 -26.94
CA SER A 5 -3.42 -9.20 -26.14
C SER A 5 -3.96 -8.65 -24.82
N ALA A 6 -4.09 -9.52 -23.85
CA ALA A 6 -4.59 -9.16 -22.54
C ALA A 6 -3.53 -8.31 -21.84
N GLU A 7 -3.55 -7.02 -22.11
CA GLU A 7 -2.77 -6.04 -21.38
C GLU A 7 -3.50 -5.74 -20.07
N ARG A 8 -2.76 -5.75 -18.96
CA ARG A 8 -3.27 -5.32 -17.66
C ARG A 8 -2.77 -3.92 -17.39
N LEU A 9 -3.72 -3.00 -17.15
CA LEU A 9 -3.38 -1.67 -16.67
C LEU A 9 -3.17 -1.73 -15.14
N ARG A 10 -2.04 -1.21 -14.70
CA ARG A 10 -1.73 -1.01 -13.30
C ARG A 10 -1.60 0.47 -13.03
N ILE A 11 -2.13 0.90 -11.91
CA ILE A 11 -2.18 2.30 -11.49
C ILE A 11 -1.63 2.38 -10.08
N GLY A 12 -0.64 3.24 -9.84
CA GLY A 12 -0.18 3.65 -8.53
C GLY A 12 -0.70 5.04 -8.21
N LEU A 13 -1.39 5.20 -7.09
CA LEU A 13 -1.91 6.49 -6.63
C LEU A 13 -1.22 6.93 -5.36
N ALA A 14 -0.53 8.07 -5.40
CA ALA A 14 0.12 8.72 -4.27
C ALA A 14 -0.23 10.22 -4.23
N PRO A 15 -0.03 10.92 -3.09
CA PRO A 15 -0.39 12.34 -2.97
C PRO A 15 0.28 13.24 -4.01
N GLU A 16 1.51 12.90 -4.40
CA GLU A 16 2.34 13.76 -5.26
C GLU A 16 2.46 13.25 -6.70
N ARG A 17 1.94 12.05 -6.97
CA ARG A 17 2.06 11.43 -8.31
C ARG A 17 1.03 10.36 -8.56
N VAL A 18 0.73 10.20 -9.84
CA VAL A 18 0.00 9.07 -10.40
C VAL A 18 0.91 8.33 -11.35
N GLU A 19 1.04 7.03 -11.18
CA GLU A 19 1.84 6.17 -12.03
C GLU A 19 0.95 5.19 -12.79
N LEU A 20 1.22 5.01 -14.08
CA LEU A 20 0.54 4.01 -14.90
C LEU A 20 1.56 3.05 -15.50
N ALA A 21 1.24 1.78 -15.51
CA ALA A 21 2.04 0.74 -16.15
C ALA A 21 1.14 -0.22 -16.92
N ARG A 22 1.48 -0.50 -18.19
CA ARG A 22 0.87 -1.57 -18.96
C ARG A 22 1.73 -2.80 -18.91
N LEU A 23 1.16 -3.91 -18.46
CA LEU A 23 1.82 -5.21 -18.46
C LEU A 23 1.25 -6.09 -19.57
N ARG A 24 2.13 -6.75 -20.32
CA ARG A 24 1.73 -7.81 -21.26
C ARG A 24 1.59 -9.13 -20.52
N ILE A 25 0.46 -9.80 -20.69
CA ILE A 25 0.25 -11.14 -20.11
C ILE A 25 1.10 -12.14 -20.90
N GLY A 26 1.89 -12.96 -20.19
CA GLY A 26 2.63 -14.10 -20.74
C GLY A 26 4.11 -13.87 -21.06
N MET A 27 4.63 -12.67 -20.97
CA MET A 27 6.06 -12.39 -21.11
C MET A 27 6.52 -11.47 -19.99
N SER A 28 7.59 -11.86 -19.29
CA SER A 28 8.34 -11.03 -18.33
C SER A 28 7.54 -9.89 -17.63
N ARG A 29 7.65 -9.79 -16.31
CA ARG A 29 7.09 -8.70 -15.45
C ARG A 29 7.54 -7.27 -15.81
N LYS A 30 8.19 -7.06 -16.95
CA LYS A 30 8.58 -5.74 -17.41
C LYS A 30 7.37 -5.02 -17.99
N ALA A 31 7.11 -3.82 -17.51
CA ALA A 31 6.09 -2.97 -18.09
C ALA A 31 6.42 -2.68 -19.54
N ALA A 32 5.44 -2.85 -20.42
CA ALA A 32 5.57 -2.48 -21.83
C ALA A 32 5.63 -0.96 -22.01
N ARG A 33 4.96 -0.22 -21.12
CA ARG A 33 4.95 1.24 -21.07
C ARG A 33 4.71 1.68 -19.61
N GLN A 34 5.46 2.66 -19.17
CA GLN A 34 5.26 3.34 -17.89
C GLN A 34 5.15 4.84 -18.14
N SER A 35 4.27 5.50 -17.39
CA SER A 35 4.17 6.95 -17.33
C SER A 35 3.93 7.37 -15.88
N SER A 36 4.38 8.58 -15.56
CA SER A 36 4.17 9.18 -14.25
C SER A 36 3.76 10.63 -14.44
N VAL A 37 2.72 11.04 -13.74
CA VAL A 37 2.20 12.41 -13.74
C VAL A 37 2.27 12.95 -12.32
N SER A 38 2.93 14.07 -12.13
CA SER A 38 2.99 14.76 -10.85
C SER A 38 1.67 15.46 -10.56
N CYS A 39 1.30 15.46 -9.28
CA CYS A 39 0.15 16.20 -8.78
C CYS A 39 0.50 16.81 -7.43
N ALA A 40 -0.23 17.86 -7.03
CA ALA A 40 -0.03 18.52 -5.74
C ALA A 40 -1.37 18.70 -5.04
N PRO A 41 -1.53 18.20 -3.81
CA PRO A 41 -2.72 18.43 -3.00
C PRO A 41 -2.93 19.92 -2.78
N LYS A 42 -4.18 20.40 -2.90
CA LYS A 42 -4.52 21.78 -2.63
C LYS A 42 -5.11 21.94 -1.23
N PRO A 43 -4.83 23.03 -0.55
CA PRO A 43 -5.47 23.33 0.73
C PRO A 43 -7.00 23.34 0.62
N GLY A 44 -7.68 22.72 1.57
CA GLY A 44 -9.16 22.67 1.59
C GLY A 44 -9.80 21.58 0.72
N GLU A 45 -9.05 20.93 -0.15
CA GLU A 45 -9.53 19.76 -0.91
C GLU A 45 -9.23 18.45 -0.17
N ALA A 46 -9.97 17.40 -0.51
CA ALA A 46 -9.66 16.06 -0.01
C ALA A 46 -8.25 15.63 -0.46
N PRO A 47 -7.46 14.96 0.40
CA PRO A 47 -6.03 14.68 0.14
C PRO A 47 -5.73 13.91 -1.14
N TRP A 48 -6.72 13.22 -1.70
CA TRP A 48 -6.59 12.42 -2.92
C TRP A 48 -7.13 13.09 -4.19
N GLN A 49 -7.75 14.27 -4.06
CA GLN A 49 -8.49 14.88 -5.18
C GLN A 49 -7.57 15.27 -6.34
N ALA A 50 -6.40 15.82 -6.02
CA ALA A 50 -5.38 16.14 -7.02
C ALA A 50 -4.91 14.89 -7.78
N ALA A 51 -4.71 13.77 -7.08
CA ALA A 51 -4.31 12.52 -7.71
C ALA A 51 -5.42 11.95 -8.62
N LEU A 52 -6.69 12.04 -8.21
CA LEU A 52 -7.79 11.63 -9.08
C LEU A 52 -7.93 12.53 -10.32
N ALA A 53 -7.69 13.82 -10.21
CA ALA A 53 -7.68 14.74 -11.35
C ALA A 53 -6.51 14.43 -12.31
N ALA A 54 -5.31 14.18 -11.76
CA ALA A 54 -4.15 13.78 -12.56
C ALA A 54 -4.36 12.42 -13.25
N LEU A 55 -5.09 11.51 -12.61
CA LEU A 55 -5.45 10.21 -13.19
C LEU A 55 -6.30 10.38 -14.45
N ASP A 56 -7.26 11.30 -14.46
CA ASP A 56 -8.09 11.58 -15.63
C ASP A 56 -7.24 11.98 -16.84
N GLY A 57 -6.32 12.95 -16.66
CA GLY A 57 -5.40 13.38 -17.71
C GLY A 57 -4.54 12.23 -18.23
N ALA A 58 -3.96 11.45 -17.29
CA ALA A 58 -3.11 10.33 -17.66
C ALA A 58 -3.86 9.21 -18.41
N LEU A 59 -5.11 8.95 -18.06
CA LEU A 59 -5.97 7.97 -18.75
C LEU A 59 -6.40 8.46 -20.13
N ALA A 60 -6.68 9.76 -20.28
CA ALA A 60 -6.99 10.37 -21.55
C ALA A 60 -5.81 10.25 -22.54
N GLU A 61 -4.58 10.56 -22.09
CA GLU A 61 -3.36 10.42 -22.91
C GLU A 61 -3.06 8.95 -23.24
N LEU A 62 -3.41 8.04 -22.36
CA LEU A 62 -3.17 6.62 -22.56
C LEU A 62 -4.06 6.04 -23.66
N GLY A 63 -5.20 6.67 -23.97
CA GLY A 63 -6.16 6.23 -24.99
C GLY A 63 -6.72 4.82 -24.66
N SER A 64 -7.11 4.60 -23.43
CA SER A 64 -7.59 3.28 -22.94
C SER A 64 -8.89 2.89 -23.65
N ARG A 65 -8.96 1.65 -24.14
CA ARG A 65 -10.14 1.13 -24.88
C ARG A 65 -10.82 -0.01 -24.11
N GLY A 66 -11.14 0.24 -22.84
CA GLY A 66 -11.82 -0.74 -22.02
C GLY A 66 -10.86 -1.69 -21.27
N GLY A 67 -11.43 -2.54 -20.41
CA GLY A 67 -10.69 -3.51 -19.61
C GLY A 67 -10.81 -3.29 -18.11
N SER A 68 -9.87 -3.84 -17.35
CA SER A 68 -9.80 -3.67 -15.90
C SER A 68 -8.45 -3.11 -15.47
N ALA A 69 -8.49 -2.25 -14.45
CA ALA A 69 -7.30 -1.71 -13.83
C ALA A 69 -7.05 -2.35 -12.46
N ALA A 70 -5.79 -2.65 -12.17
CA ALA A 70 -5.33 -2.98 -10.83
C ALA A 70 -4.69 -1.73 -10.21
N VAL A 71 -5.20 -1.31 -9.06
CA VAL A 71 -4.79 -0.07 -8.41
C VAL A 71 -4.08 -0.35 -7.10
N VAL A 72 -2.94 0.29 -6.88
CA VAL A 72 -2.20 0.31 -5.63
C VAL A 72 -2.32 1.71 -5.01
N LEU A 73 -2.81 1.76 -3.78
CA LEU A 73 -2.93 3.00 -3.01
C LEU A 73 -1.73 3.18 -2.10
N SER A 74 -1.15 4.36 -2.13
CA SER A 74 -0.14 4.81 -1.17
C SER A 74 -0.63 4.66 0.28
N ASN A 75 0.27 4.32 1.19
CA ASN A 75 -0.01 4.26 2.63
C ASN A 75 -0.45 5.61 3.24
N HIS A 76 -0.33 6.71 2.50
CA HIS A 76 -0.84 8.01 2.93
C HIS A 76 -2.36 8.01 3.17
N TRP A 77 -3.10 7.18 2.44
CA TRP A 77 -4.58 7.15 2.47
C TRP A 77 -5.14 5.89 3.11
N VAL A 78 -4.28 5.02 3.61
CA VAL A 78 -4.68 3.77 4.24
C VAL A 78 -4.41 3.82 5.74
N ARG A 79 -5.34 3.31 6.52
CA ARG A 79 -5.17 3.01 7.95
C ARG A 79 -5.11 1.52 8.11
N TYR A 80 -4.24 1.05 9.00
CA TYR A 80 -4.04 -0.36 9.26
C TYR A 80 -4.30 -0.68 10.72
N ALA A 81 -4.73 -1.89 10.99
CA ALA A 81 -4.81 -2.47 12.32
C ALA A 81 -4.43 -3.94 12.27
N VAL A 82 -3.78 -4.41 13.31
CA VAL A 82 -3.61 -5.83 13.61
C VAL A 82 -4.53 -6.13 14.79
N LEU A 83 -5.53 -6.95 14.55
CA LEU A 83 -6.54 -7.31 15.54
C LEU A 83 -6.16 -8.66 16.15
N PRO A 84 -5.95 -8.74 17.47
CA PRO A 84 -5.65 -10.01 18.12
C PRO A 84 -6.74 -11.04 17.84
N TRP A 85 -6.33 -12.28 17.63
CA TRP A 85 -7.29 -13.37 17.51
C TRP A 85 -8.07 -13.54 18.83
N GLN A 86 -9.38 -13.76 18.68
CA GLN A 86 -10.28 -13.98 19.80
C GLN A 86 -11.10 -15.24 19.57
N PRO A 87 -11.21 -16.16 20.53
CA PRO A 87 -11.99 -17.40 20.37
C PRO A 87 -13.46 -17.17 20.05
N SER A 88 -14.02 -16.06 20.51
CA SER A 88 -15.42 -15.67 20.32
C SER A 88 -15.72 -15.06 18.95
N VAL A 89 -14.70 -14.72 18.15
CA VAL A 89 -14.81 -14.10 16.82
C VAL A 89 -14.47 -15.15 15.79
N THR A 90 -15.47 -15.79 15.22
CA THR A 90 -15.31 -16.98 14.37
C THR A 90 -15.68 -16.75 12.90
N GLY A 91 -16.46 -15.70 12.61
CA GLY A 91 -16.95 -15.40 11.29
C GLY A 91 -16.38 -14.15 10.66
N ALA A 92 -16.34 -14.07 9.33
CA ALA A 92 -15.83 -12.91 8.60
C ALA A 92 -16.59 -11.60 8.95
N ALA A 93 -17.91 -11.69 9.17
CA ALA A 93 -18.72 -10.53 9.57
C ALA A 93 -18.35 -10.03 10.97
N GLU A 94 -18.07 -10.94 11.91
CA GLU A 94 -17.64 -10.58 13.27
C GLU A 94 -16.25 -9.93 13.27
N VAL A 95 -15.32 -10.44 12.44
CA VAL A 95 -14.00 -9.82 12.25
C VAL A 95 -14.13 -8.42 11.65
N GLU A 96 -15.02 -8.23 10.68
CA GLU A 96 -15.27 -6.91 10.09
C GLU A 96 -15.88 -5.95 11.12
N GLN A 97 -16.81 -6.41 11.96
CA GLN A 97 -17.37 -5.63 13.05
C GLN A 97 -16.33 -5.26 14.10
N LEU A 98 -15.46 -6.20 14.48
CA LEU A 98 -14.34 -5.93 15.38
C LEU A 98 -13.39 -4.88 14.80
N ALA A 99 -13.09 -4.97 13.50
CA ALA A 99 -12.28 -3.98 12.81
C ALA A 99 -12.96 -2.60 12.81
N ARG A 100 -14.25 -2.53 12.56
CA ARG A 100 -15.03 -1.30 12.58
C ARG A 100 -14.97 -0.62 13.96
N LEU A 101 -15.25 -1.37 15.01
CA LEU A 101 -15.16 -0.87 16.40
C LEU A 101 -13.74 -0.40 16.74
N HIS A 102 -12.72 -1.12 16.29
CA HIS A 102 -11.32 -0.70 16.49
C HIS A 102 -11.04 0.65 15.83
N PHE A 103 -11.44 0.85 14.56
CA PHE A 103 -11.23 2.11 13.87
C PHE A 103 -12.07 3.25 14.46
N GLU A 104 -13.32 3.01 14.83
CA GLU A 104 -14.17 4.00 15.51
C GLU A 104 -13.59 4.44 16.85
N ARG A 105 -13.06 3.51 17.64
CA ARG A 105 -12.42 3.81 18.92
C ARG A 105 -11.18 4.68 18.77
N ASN A 106 -10.38 4.45 17.71
CA ASN A 106 -9.11 5.15 17.53
C ASN A 106 -9.22 6.44 16.71
N PHE A 107 -10.24 6.57 15.87
CA PHE A 107 -10.38 7.68 14.92
C PHE A 107 -11.73 8.42 15.03
N GLY A 108 -12.60 7.97 15.93
CA GLY A 108 -13.89 8.61 16.17
C GLY A 108 -14.81 8.62 14.95
N ALA A 109 -15.57 9.68 14.78
CA ALA A 109 -16.56 9.85 13.73
C ALA A 109 -15.98 9.76 12.30
N ALA A 110 -14.71 10.03 12.11
CA ALA A 110 -14.08 9.94 10.80
C ALA A 110 -14.14 8.51 10.23
N ALA A 111 -14.11 7.50 11.10
CA ALA A 111 -14.15 6.09 10.67
C ALA A 111 -15.49 5.68 10.03
N ALA A 112 -16.58 6.41 10.27
CA ALA A 112 -17.88 6.14 9.67
C ALA A 112 -17.87 6.28 8.14
N GLY A 113 -17.00 7.14 7.60
CA GLY A 113 -16.82 7.35 6.16
C GLY A 113 -15.88 6.36 5.49
N TRP A 114 -15.40 5.33 6.19
CA TRP A 114 -14.37 4.43 5.64
C TRP A 114 -14.92 3.08 5.20
N THR A 115 -14.39 2.61 4.10
CA THR A 115 -14.51 1.22 3.67
C THR A 115 -13.43 0.40 4.34
N ILE A 116 -13.84 -0.59 5.14
CA ILE A 116 -12.96 -1.47 5.90
C ILE A 116 -12.88 -2.82 5.18
N ARG A 117 -11.70 -3.40 5.16
CA ARG A 117 -11.47 -4.76 4.69
C ARG A 117 -10.55 -5.48 5.67
N THR A 118 -10.84 -6.75 5.88
CA THR A 118 -10.07 -7.63 6.75
C THR A 118 -9.49 -8.78 5.96
N CYS A 119 -8.33 -9.27 6.38
CA CYS A 119 -7.73 -10.49 5.87
C CYS A 119 -7.78 -11.54 6.96
N ASP A 120 -8.55 -12.59 6.74
CA ASP A 120 -8.56 -13.75 7.61
C ASP A 120 -7.28 -14.58 7.38
N ARG A 121 -6.60 -14.92 8.46
CA ARG A 121 -5.36 -15.71 8.48
C ARG A 121 -5.54 -17.08 9.09
N GLY A 122 -6.80 -17.47 9.39
CA GLY A 122 -7.15 -18.74 9.99
C GLY A 122 -7.06 -18.75 11.51
N TYR A 123 -7.32 -19.89 12.08
CA TYR A 123 -7.44 -20.10 13.52
C TYR A 123 -6.17 -19.72 14.29
N GLY A 124 -6.32 -18.98 15.38
CA GLY A 124 -5.23 -18.56 16.24
C GLY A 124 -4.29 -17.49 15.68
N ALA A 125 -4.58 -16.94 14.49
CA ALA A 125 -3.78 -15.87 13.91
C ALA A 125 -4.48 -14.52 14.01
N ALA A 126 -3.72 -13.46 14.28
CA ALA A 126 -4.24 -12.09 14.24
C ALA A 126 -4.77 -11.73 12.85
N HIS A 127 -5.85 -10.96 12.81
CA HIS A 127 -6.42 -10.46 11.57
C HIS A 127 -5.80 -9.10 11.22
N VAL A 128 -5.49 -8.91 9.94
CA VAL A 128 -5.07 -7.61 9.43
C VAL A 128 -6.29 -6.90 8.87
N ALA A 129 -6.52 -5.68 9.34
CA ALA A 129 -7.56 -4.81 8.81
C ALA A 129 -6.93 -3.58 8.15
N CYS A 130 -7.57 -3.11 7.09
CA CYS A 130 -7.26 -1.82 6.48
C CYS A 130 -8.54 -1.02 6.26
N ALA A 131 -8.42 0.30 6.34
CA ALA A 131 -9.50 1.24 6.12
C ALA A 131 -9.06 2.33 5.14
N VAL A 132 -9.94 2.65 4.20
CA VAL A 132 -9.75 3.67 3.16
C VAL A 132 -11.02 4.49 3.07
N ASP A 133 -10.90 5.79 2.83
CA ASP A 133 -12.05 6.66 2.64
C ASP A 133 -12.92 6.17 1.49
N THR A 134 -14.22 6.00 1.77
CA THR A 134 -15.18 5.50 0.79
C THR A 134 -15.33 6.46 -0.40
N ALA A 135 -15.20 7.77 -0.17
CA ALA A 135 -15.27 8.76 -1.25
C ALA A 135 -14.09 8.68 -2.20
N LEU A 136 -12.88 8.31 -1.71
CA LEU A 136 -11.74 8.03 -2.59
C LEU A 136 -12.03 6.83 -3.51
N ILE A 137 -12.57 5.75 -2.96
CA ILE A 137 -12.89 4.53 -3.74
C ILE A 137 -13.96 4.85 -4.80
N ALA A 138 -15.03 5.55 -4.41
CA ALA A 138 -16.10 5.95 -5.31
C ALA A 138 -15.60 6.89 -6.41
N GLY A 139 -14.77 7.88 -6.05
CA GLY A 139 -14.15 8.80 -7.00
C GLY A 139 -13.26 8.08 -8.00
N LEU A 140 -12.45 7.13 -7.54
CA LEU A 140 -11.61 6.29 -8.39
C LEU A 140 -12.45 5.46 -9.38
N GLN A 141 -13.51 4.81 -8.89
CA GLN A 141 -14.41 4.01 -9.73
C GLN A 141 -15.07 4.85 -10.81
N ALA A 142 -15.55 6.05 -10.46
CA ALA A 142 -16.16 6.98 -11.40
C ALA A 142 -15.17 7.41 -12.50
N ARG A 143 -13.90 7.73 -12.13
CA ARG A 143 -12.88 8.12 -13.10
C ARG A 143 -12.53 6.98 -14.04
N LEU A 144 -12.32 5.78 -13.52
CA LEU A 144 -12.07 4.60 -14.35
C LEU A 144 -13.23 4.33 -15.32
N ALA A 145 -14.47 4.40 -14.82
CA ALA A 145 -15.67 4.18 -15.64
C ALA A 145 -15.81 5.21 -16.78
N ALA A 146 -15.48 6.48 -16.55
CA ALA A 146 -15.47 7.53 -17.55
C ALA A 146 -14.52 7.22 -18.74
N HIS A 147 -13.45 6.45 -18.48
CA HIS A 147 -12.52 5.97 -19.49
C HIS A 147 -12.78 4.53 -19.96
N GLY A 148 -13.98 3.99 -19.71
CA GLY A 148 -14.37 2.63 -20.09
C GLY A 148 -13.64 1.51 -19.35
N LEU A 149 -13.00 1.82 -18.22
CA LEU A 149 -12.26 0.86 -17.39
C LEU A 149 -13.09 0.45 -16.18
N ARG A 150 -12.85 -0.77 -15.68
CA ARG A 150 -13.39 -1.24 -14.40
C ARG A 150 -12.28 -1.34 -13.38
N LEU A 151 -12.59 -1.02 -12.12
CA LEU A 151 -11.71 -1.32 -11.00
C LEU A 151 -11.71 -2.84 -10.76
N GLY A 152 -10.63 -3.51 -11.16
CA GLY A 152 -10.47 -4.95 -11.00
C GLY A 152 -9.98 -5.32 -9.61
N THR A 153 -8.93 -4.65 -9.15
CA THR A 153 -8.37 -4.80 -7.80
C THR A 153 -7.95 -3.46 -7.23
N LEU A 154 -8.11 -3.31 -5.93
CA LEU A 154 -7.60 -2.18 -5.16
C LEU A 154 -6.80 -2.73 -3.99
N GLN A 155 -5.51 -2.44 -3.94
CA GLN A 155 -4.61 -2.95 -2.91
C GLN A 155 -3.92 -1.80 -2.18
N PRO A 156 -3.87 -1.82 -0.84
CA PRO A 156 -2.95 -0.99 -0.09
C PRO A 156 -1.50 -1.33 -0.42
N LEU A 157 -0.65 -0.30 -0.50
CA LEU A 157 0.75 -0.49 -0.84
C LEU A 157 1.47 -1.48 0.10
N LEU A 158 1.22 -1.41 1.41
CA LEU A 158 1.82 -2.35 2.35
C LEU A 158 1.54 -3.80 1.96
N MET A 159 0.28 -4.11 1.62
CA MET A 159 -0.11 -5.48 1.27
C MET A 159 0.41 -5.90 -0.10
N ALA A 160 0.39 -4.98 -1.07
CA ALA A 160 0.93 -5.22 -2.40
C ALA A 160 2.44 -5.52 -2.34
N ALA A 161 3.19 -4.67 -1.63
CA ALA A 161 4.62 -4.83 -1.44
C ALA A 161 4.98 -6.10 -0.64
N TYR A 162 4.26 -6.36 0.45
CA TYR A 162 4.45 -7.58 1.24
C TYR A 162 4.26 -8.83 0.39
N ASN A 163 3.24 -8.88 -0.46
CA ASN A 163 3.00 -10.03 -1.33
C ASN A 163 4.15 -10.27 -2.32
N ASP A 164 4.82 -9.21 -2.78
CA ASP A 164 5.96 -9.32 -3.69
C ASP A 164 7.20 -9.91 -3.03
N VAL A 165 7.43 -9.59 -1.74
CA VAL A 165 8.70 -9.87 -1.06
C VAL A 165 8.59 -10.90 0.06
N ARG A 166 7.39 -11.37 0.42
CA ARG A 166 7.18 -12.28 1.54
C ARG A 166 7.99 -13.58 1.46
N GLY A 167 8.34 -14.01 0.27
CA GLY A 167 9.20 -15.17 0.05
C GLY A 167 10.67 -14.97 0.47
N GLU A 168 11.10 -13.73 0.68
CA GLU A 168 12.42 -13.36 1.17
C GLU A 168 12.49 -13.32 2.70
N PHE A 169 11.34 -13.40 3.39
CA PHE A 169 11.25 -13.28 4.83
C PHE A 169 11.40 -14.64 5.51
N SER A 170 12.17 -14.66 6.60
CA SER A 170 12.36 -15.85 7.43
C SER A 170 12.36 -15.46 8.91
N GLY A 171 11.72 -16.27 9.75
CA GLY A 171 11.67 -16.03 11.19
C GLY A 171 10.92 -14.76 11.57
N ASN A 172 11.51 -13.98 12.47
CA ASN A 172 10.99 -12.67 12.85
C ASN A 172 11.52 -11.62 11.87
N THR A 173 10.63 -10.78 11.36
CA THR A 173 10.97 -9.78 10.34
C THR A 173 10.35 -8.44 10.69
N ALA A 174 11.16 -7.38 10.71
CA ALA A 174 10.70 -6.01 10.63
C ALA A 174 10.81 -5.56 9.17
N PHE A 175 9.70 -5.12 8.60
CA PHE A 175 9.59 -4.72 7.21
C PHE A 175 9.11 -3.29 7.12
N ALA A 176 9.90 -2.42 6.52
CA ALA A 176 9.57 -1.02 6.31
C ALA A 176 9.29 -0.74 4.83
N ILE A 177 8.23 -0.01 4.57
CA ILE A 177 7.99 0.65 3.29
C ILE A 177 8.18 2.14 3.48
N VAL A 178 9.08 2.70 2.69
CA VAL A 178 9.44 4.11 2.72
C VAL A 178 8.90 4.77 1.45
N GLU A 179 7.98 5.71 1.63
CA GLU A 179 7.45 6.60 0.60
C GLU A 179 7.87 8.04 0.91
N ALA A 180 7.80 8.93 -0.08
CA ALA A 180 8.00 10.36 0.17
C ALA A 180 7.08 10.85 1.31
N GLY A 181 7.65 11.33 2.41
CA GLY A 181 6.92 11.84 3.57
C GLY A 181 6.17 10.81 4.42
N ARG A 182 6.41 9.50 4.23
CA ARG A 182 5.75 8.46 5.03
C ARG A 182 6.59 7.19 5.17
N VAL A 183 6.54 6.65 6.37
CA VAL A 183 7.05 5.30 6.67
C VAL A 183 5.89 4.42 7.13
N CYS A 184 5.85 3.20 6.62
CA CYS A 184 4.93 2.16 7.10
C CYS A 184 5.75 0.94 7.52
N LEU A 185 5.62 0.55 8.78
CA LEU A 185 6.33 -0.57 9.38
C LEU A 185 5.39 -1.75 9.62
N GLY A 186 5.86 -2.93 9.30
CA GLY A 186 5.22 -4.18 9.65
C GLY A 186 6.16 -5.06 10.46
N LEU A 187 5.68 -5.58 11.58
CA LEU A 187 6.38 -6.56 12.37
C LEU A 187 5.72 -7.93 12.19
N LEU A 188 6.52 -8.92 11.81
CA LEU A 188 6.07 -10.27 11.58
C LEU A 188 6.87 -11.26 12.44
N GLN A 189 6.17 -12.25 12.97
CA GLN A 189 6.76 -13.41 13.61
C GLN A 189 6.38 -14.67 12.84
N ARG A 190 7.35 -15.31 12.21
CA ARG A 190 7.14 -16.52 11.39
C ARG A 190 6.01 -16.35 10.37
N GLY A 191 5.98 -15.18 9.68
CA GLY A 191 4.97 -14.84 8.68
C GLY A 191 3.61 -14.39 9.23
N ARG A 192 3.43 -14.30 10.54
CA ARG A 192 2.23 -13.76 11.20
C ARG A 192 2.44 -12.30 11.56
N TRP A 193 1.48 -11.45 11.24
CA TRP A 193 1.52 -10.04 11.60
C TRP A 193 1.35 -9.87 13.12
N LEU A 194 2.27 -9.14 13.74
CA LEU A 194 2.20 -8.76 15.15
C LEU A 194 1.79 -7.30 15.30
N ALA A 195 2.34 -6.42 14.47
CA ALA A 195 2.04 -5.00 14.49
C ALA A 195 2.18 -4.40 13.09
N ILE A 196 1.44 -3.33 12.86
CA ILE A 196 1.58 -2.44 11.71
C ILE A 196 1.50 -1.02 12.23
N ALA A 197 2.50 -0.20 11.92
CA ALA A 197 2.54 1.20 12.23
C ALA A 197 2.74 2.03 10.96
N SER A 198 2.10 3.18 10.86
CA SER A 198 2.24 4.10 9.72
C SER A 198 2.32 5.52 10.23
N ARG A 199 3.44 6.18 9.96
CA ARG A 199 3.74 7.54 10.43
C ARG A 199 4.08 8.46 9.26
N ARG A 200 3.67 9.72 9.37
CA ARG A 200 4.25 10.78 8.56
C ARG A 200 5.71 10.97 8.98
N ALA A 201 6.59 11.06 8.01
CA ALA A 201 8.00 11.30 8.23
C ALA A 201 8.36 12.67 7.69
N GLY A 202 9.22 13.39 8.40
CA GLY A 202 9.84 14.61 7.91
C GLY A 202 10.98 14.31 6.94
N ALA A 203 11.99 15.17 6.91
CA ALA A 203 13.17 14.96 6.07
C ALA A 203 14.00 13.74 6.53
N ASP A 204 13.98 13.41 7.83
CA ASP A 204 14.68 12.25 8.37
C ASP A 204 13.76 11.05 8.52
N LEU A 205 13.79 10.20 7.51
CA LEU A 205 13.02 8.95 7.47
C LEU A 205 13.59 7.90 8.42
N SER A 206 14.89 7.96 8.70
CA SER A 206 15.56 7.02 9.60
C SER A 206 15.14 7.26 11.04
N GLU A 207 15.08 8.52 11.47
CA GLU A 207 14.58 8.89 12.78
C GLU A 207 13.11 8.46 12.95
N ALA A 208 12.27 8.66 11.95
CA ALA A 208 10.88 8.22 11.98
C ALA A 208 10.73 6.71 12.14
N ILE A 209 11.62 5.93 11.52
CA ILE A 209 11.66 4.46 11.68
C ILE A 209 12.07 4.10 13.11
N GLU A 210 13.13 4.71 13.64
CA GLU A 210 13.60 4.42 14.99
C GLU A 210 12.54 4.76 16.04
N GLN A 211 11.88 5.90 15.90
CA GLN A 211 10.79 6.31 16.79
C GLN A 211 9.62 5.31 16.76
N GLU A 212 9.24 4.82 15.58
CA GLU A 212 8.19 3.79 15.50
C GLU A 212 8.63 2.45 16.07
N LEU A 213 9.85 2.01 15.79
CA LEU A 213 10.37 0.77 16.34
C LEU A 213 10.50 0.82 17.87
N ALA A 214 10.80 1.99 18.44
CA ALA A 214 10.85 2.18 19.88
C ALA A 214 9.47 2.09 20.57
N THR A 215 8.38 2.27 19.83
CA THR A 215 7.00 2.09 20.36
C THR A 215 6.56 0.63 20.37
N LEU A 216 7.29 -0.24 19.66
CA LEU A 216 7.01 -1.66 19.60
C LEU A 216 7.75 -2.38 20.74
N ASP A 217 7.24 -3.55 21.11
CA ASP A 217 7.90 -4.39 22.11
C ASP A 217 9.30 -4.78 21.62
N THR A 218 10.34 -4.32 22.32
CA THR A 218 11.74 -4.49 21.92
C THR A 218 12.17 -5.93 21.78
N ASP A 219 11.60 -6.84 22.56
CA ASP A 219 11.94 -8.27 22.51
C ASP A 219 11.43 -8.94 21.23
N MET A 220 10.46 -8.33 20.58
CA MET A 220 9.86 -8.82 19.34
C MET A 220 10.48 -8.22 18.07
N VAL A 221 11.21 -7.12 18.19
CA VAL A 221 11.80 -6.42 17.04
C VAL A 221 13.13 -7.09 16.67
N PRO A 222 13.25 -7.65 15.45
CA PRO A 222 14.48 -8.30 15.02
C PRO A 222 15.62 -7.27 14.85
N PRO A 223 16.90 -7.73 14.93
CA PRO A 223 18.04 -6.83 14.82
C PRO A 223 18.23 -6.26 13.42
N ARG A 224 17.58 -6.85 12.42
CA ARG A 224 17.64 -6.41 11.02
C ARG A 224 16.30 -5.88 10.55
N LEU A 225 16.33 -4.76 9.84
CA LEU A 225 15.21 -4.14 9.18
C LEU A 225 15.28 -4.40 7.66
N ASP A 226 14.25 -4.99 7.09
CA ASP A 226 14.10 -5.11 5.64
C ASP A 226 13.33 -3.91 5.10
N VAL A 227 13.87 -3.19 4.12
CA VAL A 227 13.36 -1.90 3.65
C VAL A 227 13.04 -1.94 2.17
N LEU A 228 11.85 -1.54 1.81
CA LEU A 228 11.45 -1.28 0.43
C LEU A 228 11.26 0.23 0.22
N LEU A 229 12.02 0.78 -0.70
CA LEU A 229 11.83 2.16 -1.16
C LEU A 229 10.80 2.20 -2.29
N VAL A 230 9.87 3.14 -2.20
CA VAL A 230 8.83 3.35 -3.21
C VAL A 230 8.91 4.79 -3.71
N GLY A 231 9.01 4.93 -5.04
CA GLY A 231 9.27 6.20 -5.70
C GLY A 231 10.75 6.45 -5.98
N ALA A 232 11.07 6.90 -7.21
CA ALA A 232 12.45 7.01 -7.70
C ALA A 232 13.36 7.92 -6.87
N ASP A 233 12.77 8.95 -6.27
CA ASP A 233 13.50 10.01 -5.58
C ASP A 233 13.30 9.97 -4.05
N THR A 234 12.87 8.82 -3.51
CA THR A 234 12.69 8.67 -2.07
C THR A 234 14.06 8.65 -1.38
N PRO A 235 14.39 9.68 -0.57
CA PRO A 235 15.66 9.71 0.14
C PRO A 235 15.67 8.57 1.16
N TRP A 236 16.84 7.98 1.34
CA TRP A 236 17.03 6.91 2.29
C TRP A 236 18.42 6.94 2.92
N SER A 237 18.46 6.81 4.22
CA SER A 237 19.66 6.47 5.01
C SER A 237 19.30 5.37 6.00
N ALA A 238 20.22 4.45 6.25
CA ALA A 238 19.97 3.38 7.22
C ALA A 238 19.89 3.96 8.65
N PRO A 239 18.98 3.46 9.51
CA PRO A 239 18.98 3.78 10.92
C PRO A 239 20.32 3.44 11.56
N ALA A 240 20.82 4.31 12.45
CA ALA A 240 22.09 4.08 13.13
C ALA A 240 22.05 2.91 14.12
N SER A 241 20.86 2.62 14.67
CA SER A 241 20.69 1.65 15.75
C SER A 241 20.63 0.19 15.29
N ARG A 242 20.47 -0.07 13.98
CA ARG A 242 20.32 -1.45 13.46
C ARG A 242 20.72 -1.64 12.01
N ALA A 243 21.04 -2.88 11.65
CA ALA A 243 21.30 -3.24 10.29
C ALA A 243 20.04 -3.11 9.42
N ALA A 244 20.15 -2.48 8.26
CA ALA A 244 19.07 -2.38 7.29
C ALA A 244 19.46 -3.08 5.98
N ARG A 245 18.54 -3.86 5.40
CA ARG A 245 18.69 -4.46 4.08
C ARG A 245 17.69 -3.85 3.13
N LEU A 246 18.17 -3.24 2.06
CA LEU A 246 17.31 -2.80 0.97
C LEU A 246 16.82 -4.01 0.14
N LEU A 247 15.52 -4.15 0.02
CA LEU A 247 14.90 -5.14 -0.83
C LEU A 247 15.03 -4.73 -2.30
N GLY A 248 15.56 -5.61 -3.13
CA GLY A 248 15.94 -5.31 -4.51
C GLY A 248 17.43 -5.00 -4.69
N GLY A 249 18.23 -5.09 -3.62
CA GLY A 249 19.69 -4.96 -3.63
C GLY A 249 20.19 -3.57 -3.24
N PRO A 250 21.52 -3.43 -3.00
CA PRO A 250 22.12 -2.21 -2.43
C PRO A 250 22.07 -0.97 -3.34
N GLN A 251 21.79 -1.15 -4.63
CA GLN A 251 21.57 -0.07 -5.61
C GLN A 251 20.11 0.05 -6.01
N ALA A 252 19.18 -0.52 -5.22
CA ALA A 252 17.77 -0.45 -5.50
C ALA A 252 17.32 1.01 -5.54
N ARG A 253 16.95 1.49 -6.71
CA ARG A 253 16.16 2.71 -6.86
C ARG A 253 14.76 2.43 -6.35
N GLY A 254 14.08 3.44 -5.83
CA GLY A 254 12.72 3.28 -5.36
C GLY A 254 11.83 2.60 -6.41
N ARG A 255 11.09 1.59 -5.99
CA ARG A 255 10.19 0.84 -6.88
C ARG A 255 9.02 1.74 -7.30
N SER A 256 8.61 1.65 -8.56
CA SER A 256 7.35 2.27 -9.02
C SER A 256 6.17 1.72 -8.22
N LEU A 257 5.33 2.62 -7.71
CA LEU A 257 4.12 2.27 -6.94
C LEU A 257 3.19 1.38 -7.78
N ALA A 258 3.01 1.69 -9.06
CA ALA A 258 2.20 0.89 -9.98
C ALA A 258 2.72 -0.54 -10.16
N MET A 259 4.00 -0.79 -9.88
CA MET A 259 4.62 -2.11 -10.03
C MET A 259 4.63 -2.93 -8.73
N CYS A 260 4.22 -2.36 -7.58
CA CYS A 260 4.06 -3.13 -6.35
C CYS A 260 2.86 -4.09 -6.47
N GLY A 261 3.02 -5.34 -6.04
CA GLY A 261 1.99 -6.37 -6.17
C GLY A 261 1.80 -6.88 -7.61
N ALA A 262 2.80 -6.71 -8.49
CA ALA A 262 2.79 -7.24 -9.85
C ALA A 262 3.26 -8.69 -9.96
N ALA A 263 3.66 -9.27 -8.82
CA ALA A 263 4.20 -10.62 -8.72
C ALA A 263 3.16 -11.72 -8.94
#